data_c03f9c545f375f6c16a98e63c5fcd8dc
#
_entry.id   c03f9c545f375f6c16a98e63c5fcd8dc
#
_cell.length_a   1.000
_cell.length_b   1.000
_cell.length_c   1.000
_cell.angle_alpha   90.00
_cell.angle_beta   90.00
_cell.angle_gamma   90.00
#
_symmetry.space_group_name_H-M   'P 1'
#
loop_
_entity.id
_entity.type
_entity.pdbx_description
1 polymer ?
#
loop_
_entity_poly.entity_id
_entity_poly.type
_entity_poly.pdbx_seq_one_letter_code
_entity_poly.pdbx_strand_id
1 'polypeptide(L)'
;GKKPILGICLGHQAIAEVFGGKLGLAPKVMHGKQSQIRFETPSILYQGIEDNRPVMRYHSILIEEMPEEFEVTARSTDDQAIMGIQHKILPIYGLQYHPESIGTPDGLSSIQNFIEKVVK
;
A
#
# COMPACT_ATOMS: atom_id res chain seq x y z
N GLY A 1 0.79 21.77 -4.01
CA GLY A 1 0.01 21.11 -4.97
C GLY A 1 -0.82 19.99 -4.42
N LYS A 2 -1.92 19.76 -5.09
CA LYS A 2 -2.85 18.70 -4.72
C LYS A 2 -2.94 17.65 -5.83
N LYS A 3 -1.80 17.34 -6.43
CA LYS A 3 -1.76 16.34 -7.48
C LYS A 3 -1.89 14.94 -6.87
N PRO A 4 -2.71 14.08 -7.46
CA PRO A 4 -2.82 12.69 -7.00
C PRO A 4 -1.51 11.95 -7.17
N ILE A 5 -1.14 11.17 -6.15
CA ILE A 5 0.09 10.38 -6.15
C ILE A 5 -0.23 8.97 -5.68
N LEU A 6 0.27 7.99 -6.42
CA LEU A 6 0.23 6.59 -6.00
C LEU A 6 1.66 6.06 -6.02
N GLY A 7 2.22 5.79 -4.84
CA GLY A 7 3.55 5.21 -4.68
C GLY A 7 3.46 3.71 -4.52
N ILE A 8 4.28 2.97 -5.26
CA ILE A 8 4.28 1.52 -5.22
C ILE A 8 5.65 1.03 -4.77
N CYS A 9 5.69 0.16 -3.79
CA CYS A 9 6.89 -0.43 -3.21
C CYS A 9 7.89 0.65 -2.75
N LEU A 10 8.93 0.94 -3.51
CA LEU A 10 9.90 2.00 -3.17
C LEU A 10 9.22 3.37 -3.08
N GLY A 11 8.26 3.64 -3.94
CA GLY A 11 7.49 4.90 -3.91
C GLY A 11 6.66 5.03 -2.65
N HIS A 12 6.05 3.95 -2.20
CA HIS A 12 5.30 3.87 -0.94
C HIS A 12 6.23 4.19 0.25
N GLN A 13 7.42 3.57 0.26
CA GLN A 13 8.41 3.80 1.30
C GLN A 13 8.92 5.25 1.29
N ALA A 14 9.19 5.78 0.10
CA ALA A 14 9.65 7.17 -0.05
C ALA A 14 8.61 8.16 0.47
N ILE A 15 7.33 7.93 0.18
CA ILE A 15 6.26 8.78 0.70
C ILE A 15 6.29 8.81 2.22
N ALA A 16 6.38 7.64 2.86
CA ALA A 16 6.41 7.57 4.31
C ALA A 16 7.61 8.33 4.89
N GLU A 17 8.79 8.17 4.28
CA GLU A 17 10.00 8.82 4.76
C GLU A 17 9.95 10.34 4.60
N VAL A 18 9.45 10.81 3.46
CA VAL A 18 9.32 12.26 3.21
C VAL A 18 8.40 12.93 4.22
N PHE A 19 7.37 12.24 4.66
CA PHE A 19 6.42 12.80 5.64
C PHE A 19 6.79 12.51 7.09
N GLY A 20 8.01 12.02 7.34
CA GLY A 20 8.52 11.85 8.68
C GLY A 20 8.34 10.49 9.33
N GLY A 21 7.88 9.51 8.57
CA GLY A 21 7.82 8.14 9.04
C GLY A 21 9.20 7.49 9.04
N LYS A 22 9.29 6.29 9.60
CA LYS A 22 10.54 5.54 9.66
C LYS A 22 10.41 4.20 8.96
N LEU A 23 11.47 3.81 8.26
CA LEU A 23 11.56 2.52 7.61
C LEU A 23 12.38 1.56 8.48
N GLY A 24 12.09 0.27 8.37
CA GLY A 24 12.82 -0.76 9.09
C GLY A 24 12.92 -2.02 8.25
N LEU A 25 13.70 -2.99 8.74
CA LEU A 25 13.85 -4.26 8.04
C LEU A 25 12.64 -5.14 8.30
N ALA A 26 12.15 -5.81 7.25
CA ALA A 26 11.11 -6.80 7.40
C ALA A 26 11.67 -8.01 8.17
N PRO A 27 10.85 -8.70 9.00
CA PRO A 27 11.29 -9.88 9.72
C PRO A 27 11.84 -10.97 8.80
N LYS A 28 11.31 -11.02 7.58
CA LYS A 28 11.77 -11.94 6.53
C LYS A 28 11.88 -11.18 5.23
N VAL A 29 12.90 -11.51 4.44
CA VAL A 29 13.03 -10.95 3.10
C VAL A 29 11.92 -11.53 2.23
N MET A 30 11.17 -10.65 1.57
CA MET A 30 10.06 -11.04 0.70
C MET A 30 10.49 -10.98 -0.76
N HIS A 31 10.76 -12.15 -1.32
CA HIS A 31 11.14 -12.30 -2.73
C HIS A 31 10.08 -13.10 -3.46
N GLY A 32 9.08 -12.41 -4.02
CA GLY A 32 8.03 -13.07 -4.76
C GLY A 32 7.14 -13.93 -3.89
N LYS A 33 6.94 -13.54 -2.64
CA LYS A 33 6.04 -14.25 -1.74
C LYS A 33 4.66 -13.62 -1.78
N GLN A 34 3.65 -14.47 -1.83
CA GLN A 34 2.26 -14.03 -1.77
C GLN A 34 1.78 -14.00 -0.32
N SER A 35 1.14 -12.90 0.05
CA SER A 35 0.50 -12.73 1.36
C SER A 35 -0.93 -12.29 1.13
N GLN A 36 -1.81 -12.52 2.12
CA GLN A 36 -3.15 -11.96 2.07
C GLN A 36 -3.14 -10.63 2.82
N ILE A 37 -3.91 -9.67 2.35
CA ILE A 37 -4.03 -8.38 3.03
C ILE A 37 -5.41 -8.25 3.65
N ARG A 38 -5.45 -7.50 4.74
CA ARG A 38 -6.68 -7.15 5.43
C ARG A 38 -6.80 -5.63 5.43
N PHE A 39 -7.96 -5.14 5.03
CA PHE A 39 -8.20 -3.69 4.98
C PHE A 39 -8.46 -3.19 6.40
N GLU A 40 -7.75 -2.13 6.76
CA GLU A 40 -7.87 -1.54 8.10
C GLU A 40 -8.70 -0.27 8.07
N THR A 41 -8.48 0.57 7.07
CA THR A 41 -9.21 1.81 6.87
C THR A 41 -9.82 1.80 5.47
N PRO A 42 -11.08 2.20 5.30
CA PRO A 42 -11.67 2.29 3.97
C PRO A 42 -10.85 3.17 3.05
N SER A 43 -10.68 2.73 1.81
CA SER A 43 -9.96 3.48 0.79
C SER A 43 -10.65 3.34 -0.55
N ILE A 44 -10.62 4.42 -1.32
CA ILE A 44 -11.17 4.42 -2.66
C ILE A 44 -10.43 3.42 -3.57
N LEU A 45 -9.17 3.11 -3.26
CA LEU A 45 -8.39 2.14 -4.04
C LEU A 45 -8.96 0.73 -3.93
N TYR A 46 -9.68 0.42 -2.85
CA TYR A 46 -10.19 -0.92 -2.58
C TYR A 46 -11.66 -1.10 -2.91
N GLN A 47 -12.28 -0.11 -3.53
CA GLN A 47 -13.69 -0.22 -3.91
C GLN A 47 -13.90 -1.40 -4.87
N GLY A 48 -14.87 -2.25 -4.54
CA GLY A 48 -15.17 -3.43 -5.33
C GLY A 48 -14.23 -4.60 -5.10
N ILE A 49 -13.27 -4.47 -4.20
CA ILE A 49 -12.30 -5.52 -3.87
C ILE A 49 -12.65 -6.13 -2.51
N GLU A 50 -12.70 -7.45 -2.45
CA GLU A 50 -12.97 -8.15 -1.19
C GLU A 50 -11.75 -8.12 -0.28
N ASP A 51 -11.99 -8.23 1.03
CA ASP A 51 -10.94 -8.34 2.04
C ASP A 51 -10.24 -9.71 1.94
N ASN A 52 -9.07 -9.81 2.54
CA ASN A 52 -8.27 -11.04 2.59
C ASN A 52 -7.85 -11.57 1.22
N ARG A 53 -7.56 -10.67 0.28
CA ARG A 53 -7.13 -11.06 -1.05
C ARG A 53 -5.60 -11.12 -1.13
N PRO A 54 -5.07 -11.98 -2.00
CA PRO A 54 -3.62 -12.15 -2.11
C PRO A 54 -2.94 -11.00 -2.82
N VAL A 55 -1.72 -10.70 -2.36
CA VAL A 55 -0.85 -9.70 -2.97
C VAL A 55 0.56 -10.26 -3.05
N MET A 56 1.32 -9.83 -4.05
CA MET A 56 2.70 -10.27 -4.23
C MET A 56 3.65 -9.25 -3.60
N ARG A 57 4.58 -9.77 -2.82
CA ARG A 57 5.54 -8.96 -2.06
C ARG A 57 6.96 -9.19 -2.56
N TYR A 58 7.68 -8.09 -2.81
CA TYR A 58 9.10 -8.09 -3.20
C TYR A 58 9.81 -7.00 -2.43
N HIS A 59 10.02 -7.21 -1.12
CA HIS A 59 10.67 -6.17 -0.31
C HIS A 59 11.37 -6.76 0.90
N SER A 60 12.42 -6.07 1.34
CA SER A 60 13.13 -6.37 2.59
C SER A 60 13.00 -5.22 3.57
N ILE A 61 12.39 -4.11 3.15
CA ILE A 61 12.19 -2.90 3.95
C ILE A 61 10.69 -2.63 4.01
N LEU A 62 10.23 -2.17 5.16
CA LEU A 62 8.83 -1.81 5.36
C LEU A 62 8.74 -0.54 6.19
N ILE A 63 7.53 0.02 6.28
CA ILE A 63 7.29 1.17 7.15
C ILE A 63 7.17 0.66 8.58
N GLU A 64 8.06 1.13 9.44
CA GLU A 64 8.08 0.77 10.84
C GLU A 64 7.27 1.75 11.69
N GLU A 65 7.39 3.05 11.40
CA GLU A 65 6.61 4.08 12.05
C GLU A 65 5.88 4.92 11.02
N MET A 66 4.57 5.04 11.18
CA MET A 66 3.73 5.81 10.26
C MET A 66 3.89 7.31 10.47
N PRO A 67 3.95 8.09 9.37
CA PRO A 67 3.83 9.54 9.48
C PRO A 67 2.44 9.90 10.05
N GLU A 68 2.41 10.94 10.85
CA GLU A 68 1.19 11.35 11.54
C GLU A 68 0.05 11.72 10.60
N GLU A 69 0.39 12.23 9.41
CA GLU A 69 -0.59 12.70 8.43
C GLU A 69 -1.20 11.57 7.59
N PHE A 70 -0.76 10.34 7.80
CA PHE A 70 -1.23 9.18 7.05
C PHE A 70 -1.94 8.18 7.96
N GLU A 71 -2.74 7.34 7.34
CA GLU A 71 -3.38 6.22 8.03
C GLU A 71 -3.09 4.94 7.27
N VAL A 72 -3.04 3.83 8.00
CA VAL A 72 -2.83 2.50 7.41
C VAL A 72 -4.14 2.05 6.78
N THR A 73 -4.10 1.66 5.50
CA THR A 73 -5.28 1.16 4.81
C THR A 73 -5.32 -0.36 4.74
N ALA A 74 -4.16 -1.00 4.79
CA ALA A 74 -4.09 -2.46 4.71
C ALA A 74 -2.85 -2.99 5.42
N ARG A 75 -2.98 -4.18 6.00
CA ARG A 75 -1.87 -4.92 6.60
C ARG A 75 -1.89 -6.35 6.09
N SER A 76 -0.73 -6.99 6.05
CA SER A 76 -0.67 -8.41 5.74
C SER A 76 -1.16 -9.22 6.94
N THR A 77 -1.80 -10.36 6.66
CA THR A 77 -2.35 -11.19 7.73
C THR A 77 -1.31 -12.07 8.38
N ASP A 78 -0.18 -12.33 7.72
CA ASP A 78 0.84 -13.23 8.24
C ASP A 78 1.85 -12.54 9.17
N ASP A 79 2.25 -11.30 8.91
CA ASP A 79 3.23 -10.59 9.74
C ASP A 79 2.78 -9.20 10.18
N GLN A 80 1.55 -8.81 9.90
CA GLN A 80 0.97 -7.51 10.25
C GLN A 80 1.73 -6.32 9.65
N ALA A 81 2.52 -6.55 8.61
CA ALA A 81 3.26 -5.48 7.95
C ALA A 81 2.31 -4.50 7.27
N ILE A 82 2.67 -3.22 7.27
CA ILE A 82 1.88 -2.19 6.60
C ILE A 82 1.98 -2.39 5.10
N MET A 83 0.85 -2.63 4.45
CA MET A 83 0.77 -2.91 3.02
C MET A 83 0.14 -1.78 2.22
N GLY A 84 -0.57 -0.88 2.87
CA GLY A 84 -1.19 0.26 2.21
C GLY A 84 -1.31 1.44 3.15
N ILE A 85 -1.14 2.64 2.61
CA ILE A 85 -1.29 3.90 3.37
C ILE A 85 -2.02 4.92 2.53
N GLN A 86 -2.65 5.89 3.18
CA GLN A 86 -3.22 7.04 2.48
C GLN A 86 -3.11 8.27 3.38
N HIS A 87 -2.89 9.43 2.75
CA HIS A 87 -2.90 10.69 3.45
C HIS A 87 -4.34 10.98 3.91
N LYS A 88 -4.48 11.55 5.09
CA LYS A 88 -5.80 11.81 5.68
C LYS A 88 -6.59 12.87 4.91
N ILE A 89 -5.92 13.74 4.17
CA ILE A 89 -6.54 14.87 3.48
C ILE A 89 -6.18 14.90 1.99
N LEU A 90 -4.89 14.76 1.66
CA LEU A 90 -4.40 14.86 0.29
C LEU A 90 -4.58 13.55 -0.47
N PRO A 91 -4.70 13.61 -1.82
CA PRO A 91 -4.86 12.39 -2.63
C PRO A 91 -3.53 11.68 -2.85
N ILE A 92 -2.90 11.26 -1.76
CA ILE A 92 -1.61 10.57 -1.78
C ILE A 92 -1.81 9.18 -1.17
N TYR A 93 -1.44 8.16 -1.94
CA TYR A 93 -1.64 6.75 -1.57
C TYR A 93 -0.35 5.98 -1.75
N GLY A 94 -0.15 4.94 -0.95
CA GLY A 94 0.99 4.06 -1.08
C GLY A 94 0.59 2.60 -0.95
N LEU A 95 1.20 1.75 -1.77
CA LEU A 95 1.03 0.30 -1.71
C LEU A 95 2.41 -0.34 -1.63
N GLN A 96 2.62 -1.19 -0.61
CA GLN A 96 3.89 -1.89 -0.43
C GLN A 96 4.06 -3.04 -1.42
N TYR A 97 2.96 -3.66 -1.79
CA TYR A 97 2.98 -4.78 -2.71
C TYR A 97 2.96 -4.32 -4.17
N HIS A 98 3.14 -5.26 -5.08
CA HIS A 98 3.13 -4.99 -6.51
C HIS A 98 1.76 -5.26 -7.11
N PRO A 99 0.94 -4.24 -7.36
CA PRO A 99 -0.42 -4.44 -7.89
C PRO A 99 -0.43 -4.93 -9.32
N GLU A 100 0.67 -4.71 -10.05
CA GLU A 100 0.77 -5.16 -11.45
C GLU A 100 1.13 -6.65 -11.57
N SER A 101 1.53 -7.30 -10.47
CA SER A 101 1.99 -8.68 -10.50
C SER A 101 0.84 -9.67 -10.66
N ILE A 102 1.10 -10.78 -11.34
CA ILE A 102 0.14 -11.90 -11.47
C ILE A 102 -0.27 -12.41 -10.08
N GLY A 103 0.65 -12.38 -9.11
CA GLY A 103 0.36 -12.79 -7.73
C GLY A 103 -0.53 -11.85 -6.95
N THR A 104 -0.93 -10.73 -7.56
CA THR A 104 -1.87 -9.76 -6.98
C THR A 104 -3.07 -9.63 -7.92
N PRO A 105 -4.00 -10.60 -7.92
CA PRO A 105 -5.07 -10.64 -8.93
C PRO A 105 -5.99 -9.42 -8.91
N ASP A 106 -6.15 -8.74 -7.77
CA ASP A 106 -7.01 -7.54 -7.68
C ASP A 106 -6.23 -6.24 -7.83
N GLY A 107 -4.94 -6.31 -8.15
CA GLY A 107 -4.08 -5.13 -8.22
C GLY A 107 -4.48 -4.14 -9.30
N LEU A 108 -4.85 -4.65 -10.48
CA LEU A 108 -5.27 -3.78 -11.58
C LEU A 108 -6.55 -3.01 -11.22
N SER A 109 -7.44 -3.61 -10.42
CA SER A 109 -8.65 -2.94 -9.95
C SER A 109 -8.30 -1.74 -9.06
N SER A 110 -7.29 -1.88 -8.21
CA SER A 110 -6.83 -0.77 -7.36
C SER A 110 -6.24 0.36 -8.20
N ILE A 111 -5.42 0.04 -9.19
CA ILE A 111 -4.84 1.04 -10.10
C ILE A 111 -5.95 1.73 -10.88
N GLN A 112 -6.91 0.98 -11.38
CA GLN A 112 -8.04 1.51 -12.12
C GLN A 112 -8.88 2.45 -11.25
N ASN A 113 -9.13 2.07 -9.99
CA ASN A 113 -9.83 2.92 -9.03
C ASN A 113 -9.07 4.24 -8.83
N PHE A 114 -7.75 4.19 -8.72
CA PHE A 114 -6.95 5.40 -8.58
C PHE A 114 -7.13 6.30 -9.80
N ILE A 115 -6.99 5.75 -10.99
CA ILE A 115 -7.10 6.54 -12.22
C ILE A 115 -8.50 7.14 -12.39
N GLU A 116 -9.54 6.34 -12.19
CA GLU A 116 -10.91 6.77 -12.46
C GLU A 116 -11.52 7.65 -11.38
N LYS A 117 -11.17 7.40 -10.11
CA LYS A 117 -11.87 8.03 -8.97
C LYS A 117 -11.04 9.06 -8.24
N VAL A 118 -9.72 9.04 -8.40
CA VAL A 118 -8.83 10.00 -7.76
C VAL A 118 -8.28 11.00 -8.77
N VAL A 119 -7.77 10.51 -9.90
CA VAL A 119 -7.13 11.37 -10.92
C VAL A 119 -8.18 12.15 -11.73
N LYS A 120 -9.27 11.50 -12.08
CA LYS A 120 -10.33 12.13 -12.88
C LYS A 120 -11.33 12.90 -11.97
#